data_1bd98faeb9bee392f10200c50c33f54d
#
_entry.id   1bd98faeb9bee392f10200c50c33f54d
#
_cell.length_a   1.000
_cell.length_b   1.000
_cell.length_c   1.000
_cell.angle_alpha   90.00
_cell.angle_beta   90.00
_cell.angle_gamma   90.00
#
_symmetry.space_group_name_H-M   'P 1'
#
loop_
_entity.id
_entity.type
_entity.pdbx_description
1 polymer ?
#
loop_
_entity_poly.entity_id
_entity_poly.type
_entity_poly.pdbx_seq_one_letter_code
_entity_poly.pdbx_strand_id
1 'polypeptide(L)'
;LRILLICPFFPPENKISAVRVAKFAENWAEAGHEVRVLTRETPATGLAEPHHSNISIHRAQDPFARLAPTAPARLAKRRRLFAIARALYSRALSLVWPDLFRSWGKAAQSLAMDDTWRPDVVVASGGPFTALRVGSKLAKNFDVPFVIDYRDLLATSTYYQFGALRHRLDMAVENRIARQASLLATVSDPLAEELKISYDRPTVVVLNGYDPNDFKNLRYEPKPGPLRIVHCGWVRPDRRDPGPFLRGVHQLLQESPELEIEVDFYGPPPGTVLRLISELNLERVVSYRGQVNHATSLALQAEADALLLLLWNDPGERGVFSGKVFEYVGADRPIIMTGYESSVAAELISQNDLGIVTNDSQRIASYLRELANEKLTTGKVAGPGFPEANEYTRDVQSQHFLNAIESAISPERHSSAG
;
A
#
# COMPACT_ATOMS: atom_id res chain seq x y z
N LEU A 1 -14.47 14.17 -18.95
CA LEU A 1 -15.19 14.31 -17.68
C LEU A 1 -14.54 15.38 -16.80
N ARG A 2 -15.35 15.99 -15.95
CA ARG A 2 -14.91 16.78 -14.79
C ARG A 2 -14.99 15.91 -13.56
N ILE A 3 -13.85 15.54 -13.01
CA ILE A 3 -13.73 14.58 -11.89
C ILE A 3 -13.37 15.32 -10.62
N LEU A 4 -14.20 15.22 -9.58
CA LEU A 4 -13.86 15.69 -8.23
C LEU A 4 -13.26 14.53 -7.43
N LEU A 5 -11.94 14.53 -7.25
CA LEU A 5 -11.19 13.53 -6.51
C LEU A 5 -10.96 13.96 -5.07
N ILE A 6 -11.54 13.27 -4.12
CA ILE A 6 -11.50 13.59 -2.68
C ILE A 6 -10.55 12.64 -1.97
N CYS A 7 -9.47 13.18 -1.43
CA CYS A 7 -8.47 12.41 -0.71
C CYS A 7 -7.77 13.28 0.35
N PRO A 8 -7.74 12.89 1.63
CA PRO A 8 -7.03 13.64 2.67
C PRO A 8 -5.51 13.62 2.53
N PHE A 9 -4.98 12.61 1.83
CA PHE A 9 -3.56 12.43 1.59
C PHE A 9 -3.26 12.61 0.11
N PHE A 10 -2.44 13.62 -0.19
CA PHE A 10 -2.00 13.97 -1.54
C PHE A 10 -0.58 14.56 -1.45
N PRO A 11 0.24 14.50 -2.52
CA PRO A 11 1.53 15.19 -2.50
C PRO A 11 1.40 16.66 -2.04
N PRO A 12 2.37 17.21 -1.30
CA PRO A 12 3.71 16.69 -1.06
C PRO A 12 3.85 15.66 0.07
N GLU A 13 2.75 15.14 0.63
CA GLU A 13 2.78 14.16 1.70
C GLU A 13 3.33 12.79 1.20
N ASN A 14 4.42 12.30 1.82
CA ASN A 14 5.06 11.05 1.42
C ASN A 14 4.35 9.84 2.04
N LYS A 15 3.25 9.42 1.43
CA LYS A 15 2.48 8.22 1.77
C LYS A 15 2.12 7.44 0.51
N ILE A 16 2.07 6.12 0.60
CA ILE A 16 1.64 5.24 -0.51
C ILE A 16 0.24 5.65 -1.01
N SER A 17 -0.64 6.03 -0.08
CA SER A 17 -1.97 6.54 -0.42
C SER A 17 -1.96 7.84 -1.23
N ALA A 18 -1.02 8.74 -0.96
CA ALA A 18 -0.87 9.98 -1.71
C ALA A 18 -0.33 9.70 -3.13
N VAL A 19 0.61 8.76 -3.27
CA VAL A 19 1.15 8.33 -4.57
C VAL A 19 0.04 7.75 -5.46
N ARG A 20 -0.80 6.85 -4.93
CA ARG A 20 -1.90 6.23 -5.69
C ARG A 20 -2.85 7.27 -6.28
N VAL A 21 -3.36 8.17 -5.46
CA VAL A 21 -4.34 9.17 -5.91
C VAL A 21 -3.72 10.24 -6.79
N ALA A 22 -2.42 10.56 -6.60
CA ALA A 22 -1.70 11.45 -7.50
C ALA A 22 -1.58 10.86 -8.89
N LYS A 23 -1.26 9.56 -8.99
CA LYS A 23 -1.19 8.86 -10.29
C LYS A 23 -2.54 8.76 -10.97
N PHE A 24 -3.64 8.58 -10.24
CA PHE A 24 -4.97 8.68 -10.82
C PHE A 24 -5.21 10.08 -11.42
N ALA A 25 -4.88 11.15 -10.67
CA ALA A 25 -5.06 12.50 -11.15
C ALA A 25 -4.22 12.80 -12.39
N GLU A 26 -2.94 12.38 -12.42
CA GLU A 26 -2.04 12.53 -13.57
C GLU A 26 -2.60 11.82 -14.82
N ASN A 27 -2.83 10.53 -14.71
CA ASN A 27 -3.23 9.71 -15.87
C ASN A 27 -4.61 10.11 -16.40
N TRP A 28 -5.56 10.48 -15.52
CA TRP A 28 -6.86 10.96 -15.95
C TRP A 28 -6.78 12.32 -16.63
N ALA A 29 -5.89 13.20 -16.17
CA ALA A 29 -5.65 14.50 -16.82
C ALA A 29 -4.96 14.33 -18.18
N GLU A 30 -3.99 13.41 -18.30
CA GLU A 30 -3.34 13.03 -19.56
C GLU A 30 -4.33 12.43 -20.55
N ALA A 31 -5.33 11.67 -20.07
CA ALA A 31 -6.45 11.16 -20.87
C ALA A 31 -7.46 12.25 -21.29
N GLY A 32 -7.21 13.51 -20.94
CA GLY A 32 -8.02 14.67 -21.34
C GLY A 32 -9.17 15.01 -20.39
N HIS A 33 -9.23 14.45 -19.19
CA HIS A 33 -10.23 14.78 -18.19
C HIS A 33 -9.78 15.97 -17.34
N GLU A 34 -10.71 16.78 -16.86
CA GLU A 34 -10.44 17.84 -15.89
C GLU A 34 -10.56 17.27 -14.47
N VAL A 35 -9.45 17.25 -13.74
CA VAL A 35 -9.39 16.66 -12.40
C VAL A 35 -9.20 17.73 -11.33
N ARG A 36 -10.19 17.85 -10.47
CA ARG A 36 -10.08 18.70 -9.29
C ARG A 36 -9.84 17.85 -8.06
N VAL A 37 -8.70 18.05 -7.42
CA VAL A 37 -8.31 17.32 -6.21
C VAL A 37 -8.68 18.13 -4.98
N LEU A 38 -9.54 17.59 -4.13
CA LEU A 38 -9.90 18.15 -2.85
C LEU A 38 -9.15 17.43 -1.73
N THR A 39 -8.15 18.08 -1.17
CA THR A 39 -7.24 17.49 -0.20
C THR A 39 -7.02 18.35 1.02
N ARG A 40 -6.19 17.88 1.92
CA ARG A 40 -5.82 18.58 3.17
C ARG A 40 -4.59 19.45 2.96
N GLU A 41 -4.56 20.60 3.63
CA GLU A 41 -3.34 21.37 3.77
C GLU A 41 -2.33 20.59 4.64
N THR A 42 -1.14 20.36 4.11
CA THR A 42 -0.06 19.64 4.80
C THR A 42 1.27 20.36 4.61
N PRO A 43 2.20 20.29 5.59
CA PRO A 43 3.57 20.74 5.38
C PRO A 43 4.23 19.99 4.23
N ALA A 44 5.11 20.64 3.50
CA ALA A 44 5.91 19.99 2.45
C ALA A 44 6.77 18.85 3.04
N THR A 45 6.64 17.64 2.51
CA THR A 45 7.31 16.45 3.06
C THR A 45 8.06 15.62 2.02
N GLY A 46 8.16 16.08 0.76
CA GLY A 46 9.13 15.59 -0.19
C GLY A 46 8.63 14.89 -1.44
N LEU A 47 7.33 14.57 -1.62
CA LEU A 47 6.82 14.16 -2.92
C LEU A 47 6.55 15.39 -3.81
N ALA A 48 6.91 15.29 -5.10
CA ALA A 48 6.51 16.29 -6.08
C ALA A 48 4.99 16.28 -6.28
N GLU A 49 4.42 17.45 -6.44
CA GLU A 49 3.01 17.57 -6.84
C GLU A 49 2.87 17.32 -8.34
N PRO A 50 1.79 16.65 -8.79
CA PRO A 50 1.53 16.50 -10.21
C PRO A 50 1.30 17.85 -10.88
N HIS A 51 1.96 18.06 -12.02
CA HIS A 51 1.85 19.28 -12.82
C HIS A 51 1.21 18.97 -14.18
N HIS A 52 -0.06 19.27 -14.30
CA HIS A 52 -0.79 19.19 -15.56
C HIS A 52 -1.82 20.31 -15.64
N SER A 53 -2.05 20.88 -16.81
CA SER A 53 -3.01 21.98 -17.02
C SER A 53 -4.46 21.63 -16.60
N ASN A 54 -4.80 20.35 -16.70
CA ASN A 54 -6.12 19.84 -16.36
C ASN A 54 -6.24 19.38 -14.89
N ILE A 55 -5.21 19.60 -14.06
CA ILE A 55 -5.26 19.31 -12.62
C ILE A 55 -5.34 20.60 -11.82
N SER A 56 -6.34 20.69 -10.95
CA SER A 56 -6.42 21.77 -9.94
C SER A 56 -6.47 21.18 -8.54
N ILE A 57 -5.59 21.67 -7.65
CA ILE A 57 -5.46 21.15 -6.28
C ILE A 57 -6.04 22.16 -5.31
N HIS A 58 -7.12 21.78 -4.64
CA HIS A 58 -7.82 22.57 -3.64
C HIS A 58 -7.54 22.04 -2.23
N ARG A 59 -6.86 22.83 -1.41
CA ARG A 59 -6.41 22.45 -0.06
C ARG A 59 -7.29 23.06 1.00
N ALA A 60 -8.03 22.21 1.71
CA ALA A 60 -8.81 22.64 2.86
C ALA A 60 -7.99 22.55 4.15
N GLN A 61 -8.16 23.56 5.01
CA GLN A 61 -7.49 23.60 6.30
C GLN A 61 -7.96 22.45 7.20
N ASP A 62 -7.02 21.89 7.96
CA ASP A 62 -7.30 20.95 9.04
C ASP A 62 -6.84 21.55 10.39
N PRO A 63 -7.73 22.25 11.11
CA PRO A 63 -7.39 22.91 12.37
C PRO A 63 -6.80 21.95 13.41
N PHE A 64 -7.15 20.67 13.35
CA PHE A 64 -6.65 19.66 14.29
C PHE A 64 -5.38 18.94 13.83
N ALA A 65 -4.92 19.15 12.59
CA ALA A 65 -3.64 18.58 12.13
C ALA A 65 -2.46 19.01 12.99
N ARG A 66 -2.52 20.24 13.54
CA ARG A 66 -1.51 20.77 14.47
C ARG A 66 -1.53 20.13 15.87
N LEU A 67 -2.63 19.45 16.21
CA LEU A 67 -2.80 18.74 17.49
C LEU A 67 -2.39 17.26 17.40
N ALA A 68 -2.10 16.76 16.20
CA ALA A 68 -1.52 15.43 16.04
C ALA A 68 -0.14 15.43 16.74
N PRO A 69 0.10 14.58 17.75
CA PRO A 69 1.34 14.64 18.48
C PRO A 69 2.47 14.18 17.57
N THR A 70 3.31 15.09 17.18
CA THR A 70 4.71 14.74 16.91
C THR A 70 5.24 14.26 18.25
N ALA A 71 5.49 12.95 18.37
CA ALA A 71 6.01 12.38 19.62
C ALA A 71 7.29 13.16 19.99
N PRO A 72 7.30 13.89 21.12
CA PRO A 72 8.47 14.66 21.46
C PRO A 72 9.59 13.68 21.81
N ALA A 73 10.66 13.70 21.03
CA ALA A 73 11.85 12.87 21.23
C ALA A 73 12.44 13.01 22.66
N ARG A 74 12.06 14.04 23.41
CA ARG A 74 12.50 14.29 24.79
C ARG A 74 11.80 13.44 25.87
N LEU A 75 10.66 12.78 25.58
CA LEU A 75 9.93 11.94 26.55
C LEU A 75 10.30 10.46 26.52
N ALA A 76 11.18 10.03 25.62
CA ALA A 76 11.64 8.65 25.52
C ALA A 76 12.34 8.13 26.80
N LYS A 77 12.84 9.01 27.67
CA LYS A 77 13.50 8.64 28.93
C LYS A 77 12.54 8.18 30.05
N ARG A 78 11.22 8.38 29.93
CA ARG A 78 10.21 7.96 30.93
C ARG A 78 9.19 6.98 30.33
N ARG A 79 9.65 5.80 29.96
CA ARG A 79 8.87 4.76 29.24
C ARG A 79 7.47 4.48 29.81
N ARG A 80 7.29 4.43 31.13
CA ARG A 80 5.97 4.14 31.75
C ARG A 80 4.97 5.29 31.64
N LEU A 81 5.38 6.53 31.89
CA LEU A 81 4.52 7.70 31.77
C LEU A 81 4.14 7.96 30.30
N PHE A 82 5.07 7.70 29.38
CA PHE A 82 4.79 7.80 27.94
C PHE A 82 3.78 6.74 27.48
N ALA A 83 3.87 5.50 27.98
CA ALA A 83 2.92 4.44 27.67
C ALA A 83 1.50 4.77 28.17
N ILE A 84 1.38 5.31 29.40
CA ILE A 84 0.11 5.73 29.99
C ILE A 84 -0.48 6.92 29.21
N ALA A 85 0.31 7.95 28.92
CA ALA A 85 -0.11 9.11 28.13
C ALA A 85 -0.54 8.70 26.73
N ARG A 86 0.18 7.76 26.09
CA ARG A 86 -0.18 7.19 24.78
C ARG A 86 -1.48 6.39 24.85
N ALA A 87 -1.70 5.60 25.90
CA ALA A 87 -2.93 4.83 26.08
C ALA A 87 -4.14 5.73 26.34
N LEU A 88 -4.00 6.78 27.17
CA LEU A 88 -5.04 7.77 27.41
C LEU A 88 -5.33 8.58 26.14
N TYR A 89 -4.30 8.94 25.41
CA TYR A 89 -4.44 9.65 24.12
C TYR A 89 -5.13 8.78 23.06
N SER A 90 -4.72 7.51 22.90
CA SER A 90 -5.40 6.60 21.96
C SER A 90 -6.88 6.38 22.34
N ARG A 91 -7.16 6.35 23.64
CA ARG A 91 -8.53 6.24 24.16
C ARG A 91 -9.36 7.52 23.92
N ALA A 92 -8.75 8.69 24.06
CA ALA A 92 -9.38 9.96 23.70
C ALA A 92 -9.61 10.07 22.18
N LEU A 93 -8.67 9.60 21.36
CA LEU A 93 -8.82 9.54 19.90
C LEU A 93 -9.93 8.59 19.45
N SER A 94 -10.11 7.47 20.16
CA SER A 94 -11.20 6.54 19.87
C SER A 94 -12.60 7.13 20.12
N LEU A 95 -12.69 8.23 20.86
CA LEU A 95 -13.96 8.97 21.07
C LEU A 95 -14.24 9.98 19.94
N VAL A 96 -13.25 10.31 19.10
CA VAL A 96 -13.46 11.20 17.95
C VAL A 96 -14.14 10.40 16.83
N TRP A 97 -15.36 10.75 16.52
CA TRP A 97 -16.14 10.06 15.48
C TRP A 97 -16.39 10.97 14.26
N PRO A 98 -16.24 10.44 13.03
CA PRO A 98 -15.82 9.07 12.66
C PRO A 98 -14.30 8.86 12.79
N ASP A 99 -13.49 9.90 12.61
CA ASP A 99 -12.04 9.92 12.70
C ASP A 99 -11.51 11.35 12.94
N LEU A 100 -10.19 11.49 13.03
CA LEU A 100 -9.50 12.75 13.30
C LEU A 100 -9.65 13.81 12.20
N PHE A 101 -10.08 13.43 11.02
CA PHE A 101 -10.21 14.32 9.85
C PHE A 101 -11.58 15.01 9.77
N ARG A 102 -12.42 14.87 10.80
CA ARG A 102 -13.76 15.48 10.83
C ARG A 102 -13.76 16.99 10.61
N SER A 103 -12.76 17.71 11.14
CA SER A 103 -12.63 19.16 10.96
C SER A 103 -12.25 19.51 9.54
N TRP A 104 -11.28 18.79 8.97
CA TRP A 104 -10.95 18.90 7.55
C TRP A 104 -12.18 18.64 6.67
N GLY A 105 -12.95 17.61 6.95
CA GLY A 105 -14.13 17.27 6.15
C GLY A 105 -15.17 18.38 6.08
N LYS A 106 -15.35 19.19 7.14
CA LYS A 106 -16.23 20.37 7.11
C LYS A 106 -15.65 21.47 6.21
N ALA A 107 -14.37 21.79 6.38
CA ALA A 107 -13.69 22.81 5.57
C ALA A 107 -13.64 22.43 4.09
N ALA A 108 -13.40 21.14 3.79
CA ALA A 108 -13.41 20.60 2.43
C ALA A 108 -14.78 20.74 1.76
N GLN A 109 -15.87 20.44 2.46
CA GLN A 109 -17.24 20.62 1.94
C GLN A 109 -17.53 22.08 1.62
N SER A 110 -17.22 23.03 2.53
CA SER A 110 -17.37 24.47 2.26
C SER A 110 -16.58 24.88 1.02
N LEU A 111 -15.30 24.54 0.96
CA LEU A 111 -14.43 24.93 -0.15
C LEU A 111 -14.95 24.42 -1.50
N ALA A 112 -15.49 23.20 -1.56
CA ALA A 112 -16.04 22.64 -2.78
C ALA A 112 -17.38 23.28 -3.20
N MET A 113 -18.16 23.79 -2.25
CA MET A 113 -19.47 24.41 -2.54
C MET A 113 -19.38 25.89 -2.89
N ASP A 114 -18.31 26.58 -2.48
CA ASP A 114 -18.10 28.01 -2.74
C ASP A 114 -17.70 28.30 -4.19
N ASP A 115 -17.43 27.26 -4.99
CA ASP A 115 -17.03 27.36 -6.40
C ASP A 115 -18.22 27.15 -7.35
N THR A 116 -18.15 27.78 -8.53
CA THR A 116 -19.11 27.61 -9.63
C THR A 116 -18.86 26.36 -10.47
N TRP A 117 -17.68 25.75 -10.36
CA TRP A 117 -17.32 24.54 -11.07
C TRP A 117 -18.18 23.35 -10.60
N ARG A 118 -18.62 22.53 -11.51
CA ARG A 118 -19.47 21.37 -11.23
C ARG A 118 -18.83 20.12 -11.80
N PRO A 119 -18.66 19.06 -10.96
CA PRO A 119 -18.16 17.77 -11.42
C PRO A 119 -19.22 17.00 -12.21
N ASP A 120 -18.78 16.08 -13.06
CA ASP A 120 -19.63 15.05 -13.68
C ASP A 120 -19.66 13.78 -12.82
N VAL A 121 -18.63 13.59 -11.96
CA VAL A 121 -18.51 12.48 -11.01
C VAL A 121 -17.69 12.90 -9.80
N VAL A 122 -18.05 12.34 -8.63
CA VAL A 122 -17.29 12.47 -7.39
C VAL A 122 -16.62 11.13 -7.07
N VAL A 123 -15.30 11.12 -6.95
CA VAL A 123 -14.50 9.95 -6.55
C VAL A 123 -13.90 10.21 -5.18
N ALA A 124 -14.14 9.35 -4.19
CA ALA A 124 -13.54 9.47 -2.86
C ALA A 124 -12.64 8.28 -2.54
N SER A 125 -11.35 8.54 -2.26
CA SER A 125 -10.43 7.51 -1.83
C SER A 125 -10.51 7.32 -0.32
N GLY A 126 -10.85 6.11 0.11
CA GLY A 126 -11.09 5.72 1.48
C GLY A 126 -9.84 5.66 2.37
N GLY A 127 -10.07 5.61 3.71
CA GLY A 127 -9.03 5.73 4.73
C GLY A 127 -8.36 7.11 4.79
N PRO A 128 -8.92 8.08 5.48
CA PRO A 128 -9.91 8.00 6.57
C PRO A 128 -11.38 7.98 6.11
N PHE A 129 -12.26 7.55 6.99
CA PHE A 129 -13.71 7.44 6.77
C PHE A 129 -14.37 8.78 6.43
N THR A 130 -13.82 9.89 6.95
CA THR A 130 -14.30 11.25 6.66
C THR A 130 -14.28 11.56 5.17
N ALA A 131 -13.32 11.03 4.38
CA ALA A 131 -13.28 11.24 2.94
C ALA A 131 -14.54 10.71 2.24
N LEU A 132 -14.98 9.50 2.59
CA LEU A 132 -16.19 8.89 2.05
C LEU A 132 -17.45 9.69 2.40
N ARG A 133 -17.53 10.21 3.64
CA ARG A 133 -18.64 11.09 4.07
C ARG A 133 -18.68 12.40 3.30
N VAL A 134 -17.52 13.00 3.03
CA VAL A 134 -17.41 14.22 2.21
C VAL A 134 -17.87 13.92 0.80
N GLY A 135 -17.35 12.83 0.20
CA GLY A 135 -17.70 12.40 -1.14
C GLY A 135 -19.19 12.16 -1.33
N SER A 136 -19.78 11.34 -0.47
CA SER A 136 -21.24 11.04 -0.50
C SER A 136 -22.09 12.31 -0.39
N LYS A 137 -21.70 13.27 0.47
CA LYS A 137 -22.45 14.54 0.60
C LYS A 137 -22.31 15.44 -0.62
N LEU A 138 -21.08 15.58 -1.15
CA LEU A 138 -20.85 16.41 -2.33
C LEU A 138 -21.50 15.82 -3.57
N ALA A 139 -21.43 14.51 -3.77
CA ALA A 139 -22.11 13.85 -4.88
C ALA A 139 -23.63 14.11 -4.83
N LYS A 140 -24.24 13.99 -3.64
CA LYS A 140 -25.65 14.32 -3.44
C LYS A 140 -25.96 15.80 -3.69
N ASN A 141 -25.11 16.71 -3.24
CA ASN A 141 -25.34 18.15 -3.41
C ASN A 141 -25.20 18.59 -4.88
N PHE A 142 -24.31 17.95 -5.64
CA PHE A 142 -24.13 18.23 -7.06
C PHE A 142 -25.06 17.41 -7.96
N ASP A 143 -25.77 16.43 -7.39
CA ASP A 143 -26.64 15.47 -8.10
C ASP A 143 -25.87 14.70 -9.20
N VAL A 144 -24.73 14.11 -8.79
CA VAL A 144 -23.84 13.38 -9.71
C VAL A 144 -23.48 12.01 -9.14
N PRO A 145 -23.06 11.04 -9.99
CA PRO A 145 -22.58 9.74 -9.56
C PRO A 145 -21.47 9.82 -8.52
N PHE A 146 -21.47 8.85 -7.60
CA PHE A 146 -20.50 8.70 -6.54
C PHE A 146 -19.71 7.41 -6.69
N VAL A 147 -18.38 7.50 -6.64
CA VAL A 147 -17.46 6.36 -6.74
C VAL A 147 -16.58 6.32 -5.49
N ILE A 148 -16.37 5.12 -4.95
CA ILE A 148 -15.51 4.92 -3.77
C ILE A 148 -14.31 4.06 -4.16
N ASP A 149 -13.09 4.53 -3.86
CA ASP A 149 -11.84 3.75 -3.90
C ASP A 149 -11.54 3.24 -2.49
N TYR A 150 -11.90 1.98 -2.21
CA TYR A 150 -11.57 1.27 -0.97
C TYR A 150 -10.19 0.63 -1.10
N ARG A 151 -9.14 1.37 -0.77
CA ARG A 151 -7.77 0.80 -0.72
C ARG A 151 -7.63 -0.25 0.38
N ASP A 152 -8.28 0.00 1.50
CA ASP A 152 -8.38 -0.86 2.67
C ASP A 152 -9.84 -0.88 3.10
N LEU A 153 -10.31 -2.00 3.59
CA LEU A 153 -11.62 -2.09 4.24
C LEU A 153 -11.62 -1.23 5.52
N LEU A 154 -12.75 -0.64 5.84
CA LEU A 154 -12.88 0.24 7.00
C LEU A 154 -13.50 -0.49 8.18
N ALA A 155 -14.83 -0.50 8.30
CA ALA A 155 -15.49 -1.15 9.42
C ALA A 155 -15.49 -2.69 9.30
N THR A 156 -15.41 -3.24 8.10
CA THR A 156 -15.26 -4.69 7.84
C THR A 156 -13.82 -5.18 7.98
N SER A 157 -12.85 -4.27 8.16
CA SER A 157 -11.45 -4.61 8.26
C SER A 157 -11.15 -5.54 9.44
N THR A 158 -10.36 -6.58 9.21
CA THR A 158 -9.79 -7.45 10.28
C THR A 158 -8.90 -6.67 11.25
N TYR A 159 -8.43 -5.49 10.86
CA TYR A 159 -7.66 -4.56 11.69
C TYR A 159 -8.51 -3.58 12.50
N TYR A 160 -9.85 -3.71 12.47
CA TYR A 160 -10.72 -2.82 13.22
C TYR A 160 -10.47 -2.94 14.73
N GLN A 161 -10.12 -1.81 15.38
CA GLN A 161 -9.63 -1.81 16.76
C GLN A 161 -10.61 -1.20 17.79
N PHE A 162 -11.79 -0.77 17.33
CA PHE A 162 -12.76 -0.12 18.21
C PHE A 162 -13.77 -1.14 18.77
N GLY A 163 -14.39 -0.82 19.92
CA GLY A 163 -15.35 -1.71 20.59
C GLY A 163 -16.64 -1.92 19.80
N ALA A 164 -17.42 -2.95 20.17
CA ALA A 164 -18.60 -3.43 19.45
C ALA A 164 -19.66 -2.37 19.15
N LEU A 165 -19.93 -1.44 20.08
CA LEU A 165 -20.89 -0.34 19.86
C LEU A 165 -20.43 0.60 18.75
N ARG A 166 -19.14 0.97 18.77
CA ARG A 166 -18.52 1.80 17.75
C ARG A 166 -18.53 1.09 16.39
N HIS A 167 -18.20 -0.20 16.38
CA HIS A 167 -18.24 -1.02 15.18
C HIS A 167 -19.63 -1.02 14.52
N ARG A 168 -20.68 -1.22 15.30
CA ARG A 168 -22.06 -1.18 14.78
C ARG A 168 -22.42 0.18 14.18
N LEU A 169 -22.00 1.28 14.81
CA LEU A 169 -22.23 2.63 14.29
C LEU A 169 -21.46 2.88 12.99
N ASP A 170 -20.18 2.50 12.94
CA ASP A 170 -19.34 2.67 11.78
C ASP A 170 -19.86 1.81 10.61
N MET A 171 -20.24 0.55 10.85
CA MET A 171 -20.88 -0.33 9.87
C MET A 171 -22.17 0.26 9.31
N ALA A 172 -23.05 0.78 10.17
CA ALA A 172 -24.32 1.36 9.73
C ALA A 172 -24.11 2.59 8.83
N VAL A 173 -23.13 3.43 9.18
CA VAL A 173 -22.83 4.62 8.38
C VAL A 173 -22.10 4.27 7.10
N GLU A 174 -21.15 3.35 7.14
CA GLU A 174 -20.45 2.87 5.96
C GLU A 174 -21.42 2.23 4.95
N ASN A 175 -22.29 1.34 5.43
CA ASN A 175 -23.34 0.72 4.60
C ASN A 175 -24.23 1.78 3.91
N ARG A 176 -24.65 2.80 4.66
CA ARG A 176 -25.44 3.90 4.09
C ARG A 176 -24.68 4.68 3.01
N ILE A 177 -23.39 4.88 3.17
CA ILE A 177 -22.54 5.60 2.21
C ILE A 177 -22.25 4.72 0.98
N ALA A 178 -21.80 3.48 1.21
CA ALA A 178 -21.43 2.56 0.15
C ALA A 178 -22.60 2.23 -0.78
N ARG A 179 -23.81 2.06 -0.24
CA ARG A 179 -25.03 1.82 -1.04
C ARG A 179 -25.45 3.00 -1.91
N GLN A 180 -24.93 4.21 -1.68
CA GLN A 180 -25.15 5.37 -2.56
C GLN A 180 -24.15 5.42 -3.71
N ALA A 181 -23.08 4.65 -3.65
CA ALA A 181 -22.08 4.63 -4.70
C ALA A 181 -22.61 3.92 -5.96
N SER A 182 -22.27 4.47 -7.11
CA SER A 182 -22.48 3.85 -8.42
C SER A 182 -21.46 2.75 -8.69
N LEU A 183 -20.26 2.89 -8.12
CA LEU A 183 -19.14 1.96 -8.27
C LEU A 183 -18.29 1.95 -7.00
N LEU A 184 -17.84 0.76 -6.60
CA LEU A 184 -16.79 0.56 -5.60
C LEU A 184 -15.53 0.07 -6.31
N ALA A 185 -14.38 0.55 -5.89
CA ALA A 185 -13.09 0.03 -6.32
C ALA A 185 -12.32 -0.49 -5.10
N THR A 186 -11.55 -1.56 -5.27
CA THR A 186 -10.66 -2.10 -4.23
C THR A 186 -9.41 -2.72 -4.85
N VAL A 187 -8.51 -3.26 -4.03
CA VAL A 187 -7.16 -3.65 -4.46
C VAL A 187 -6.98 -5.15 -4.71
N SER A 188 -8.02 -5.97 -4.55
CA SER A 188 -7.93 -7.42 -4.79
C SER A 188 -9.32 -8.06 -4.95
N ASP A 189 -9.37 -9.23 -5.60
CA ASP A 189 -10.62 -9.98 -5.80
C ASP A 189 -11.29 -10.41 -4.49
N PRO A 190 -10.59 -10.94 -3.47
CA PRO A 190 -11.23 -11.27 -2.19
C PRO A 190 -11.89 -10.07 -1.52
N LEU A 191 -11.26 -8.88 -1.58
CA LEU A 191 -11.86 -7.66 -1.03
C LEU A 191 -13.01 -7.17 -1.90
N ALA A 192 -12.95 -7.33 -3.22
CA ALA A 192 -14.05 -6.98 -4.11
C ALA A 192 -15.29 -7.85 -3.85
N GLU A 193 -15.09 -9.14 -3.62
CA GLU A 193 -16.15 -10.07 -3.27
C GLU A 193 -16.80 -9.69 -1.93
N GLU A 194 -15.99 -9.37 -0.92
CA GLU A 194 -16.48 -8.91 0.38
C GLU A 194 -17.31 -7.63 0.26
N LEU A 195 -16.85 -6.65 -0.53
CA LEU A 195 -17.58 -5.41 -0.77
C LEU A 195 -18.89 -5.65 -1.53
N LYS A 196 -18.91 -6.53 -2.54
CA LYS A 196 -20.12 -6.92 -3.28
C LYS A 196 -21.16 -7.53 -2.36
N ILE A 197 -20.73 -8.48 -1.52
CA ILE A 197 -21.61 -9.16 -0.55
C ILE A 197 -22.14 -8.16 0.49
N SER A 198 -21.27 -7.29 1.02
CA SER A 198 -21.63 -6.37 2.10
C SER A 198 -22.54 -5.24 1.66
N TYR A 199 -22.37 -4.72 0.45
CA TYR A 199 -23.02 -3.47 0.03
C TYR A 199 -23.93 -3.61 -1.18
N ASP A 200 -23.89 -4.74 -1.87
CA ASP A 200 -24.68 -5.00 -3.09
C ASP A 200 -24.47 -3.89 -4.14
N ARG A 201 -23.20 -3.65 -4.50
CA ARG A 201 -22.78 -2.62 -5.45
C ARG A 201 -21.79 -3.17 -6.49
N PRO A 202 -21.86 -2.65 -7.73
CA PRO A 202 -20.82 -2.92 -8.72
C PRO A 202 -19.44 -2.62 -8.12
N THR A 203 -18.51 -3.56 -8.27
CA THR A 203 -17.18 -3.43 -7.67
C THR A 203 -16.13 -3.84 -8.69
N VAL A 204 -15.06 -3.05 -8.80
CA VAL A 204 -13.91 -3.28 -9.67
C VAL A 204 -12.64 -3.44 -8.85
N VAL A 205 -11.75 -4.30 -9.30
CA VAL A 205 -10.40 -4.42 -8.72
C VAL A 205 -9.46 -3.47 -9.44
N VAL A 206 -8.79 -2.62 -8.68
CA VAL A 206 -7.80 -1.65 -9.16
C VAL A 206 -6.56 -1.79 -8.27
N LEU A 207 -5.53 -2.43 -8.76
CA LEU A 207 -4.32 -2.73 -8.01
C LEU A 207 -3.52 -1.44 -7.68
N ASN A 208 -2.60 -1.54 -6.73
CA ASN A 208 -1.70 -0.41 -6.41
C ASN A 208 -0.65 -0.16 -7.50
N GLY A 209 -0.14 -1.22 -8.11
CA GLY A 209 0.82 -1.16 -9.19
C GLY A 209 2.17 -0.53 -8.85
N TYR A 210 3.13 -0.64 -9.77
CA TYR A 210 4.40 0.09 -9.74
C TYR A 210 4.46 1.13 -10.87
N ASP A 211 5.39 2.08 -10.78
CA ASP A 211 5.64 3.05 -11.84
C ASP A 211 6.86 2.58 -12.67
N PRO A 212 6.71 2.25 -13.95
CA PRO A 212 7.84 1.86 -14.80
C PRO A 212 8.94 2.92 -14.87
N ASN A 213 8.57 4.20 -14.72
CA ASN A 213 9.54 5.30 -14.74
C ASN A 213 10.48 5.26 -13.54
N ASP A 214 10.04 4.69 -12.40
CA ASP A 214 10.85 4.50 -11.21
C ASP A 214 12.04 3.53 -11.49
N PHE A 215 11.91 2.62 -12.46
CA PHE A 215 12.91 1.62 -12.83
C PHE A 215 13.63 1.90 -14.16
N LYS A 216 13.21 2.93 -14.93
CA LYS A 216 13.73 3.20 -16.28
C LYS A 216 15.25 3.32 -16.37
N ASN A 217 15.88 3.87 -15.33
CA ASN A 217 17.33 4.07 -15.25
C ASN A 217 18.01 3.11 -14.26
N LEU A 218 17.26 2.19 -13.68
CA LEU A 218 17.76 1.18 -12.76
C LEU A 218 17.97 -0.12 -13.53
N ARG A 219 19.13 -0.72 -13.37
CA ARG A 219 19.48 -2.00 -14.01
C ARG A 219 20.15 -2.89 -13.00
N TYR A 220 19.87 -4.15 -13.09
CA TYR A 220 20.65 -5.16 -12.39
C TYR A 220 22.03 -5.24 -13.01
N GLU A 221 23.03 -4.88 -12.24
CA GLU A 221 24.44 -5.07 -12.58
C GLU A 221 25.01 -6.18 -11.70
N PRO A 222 25.22 -7.38 -12.25
CA PRO A 222 25.76 -8.50 -11.48
C PRO A 222 27.10 -8.13 -10.84
N LYS A 223 27.21 -8.34 -9.54
CA LYS A 223 28.47 -8.13 -8.83
C LYS A 223 29.02 -9.49 -8.38
N PRO A 224 30.32 -9.78 -8.62
CA PRO A 224 30.92 -10.99 -8.08
C PRO A 224 30.87 -10.97 -6.55
N GLY A 225 30.90 -12.15 -5.94
CA GLY A 225 30.84 -12.29 -4.47
C GLY A 225 29.52 -12.88 -3.97
N PRO A 226 29.12 -12.58 -2.72
CA PRO A 226 28.00 -13.25 -2.07
C PRO A 226 26.66 -13.08 -2.79
N LEU A 227 25.75 -14.04 -2.62
CA LEU A 227 24.36 -13.89 -3.00
C LEU A 227 23.73 -12.77 -2.16
N ARG A 228 23.32 -11.67 -2.80
CA ARG A 228 22.76 -10.49 -2.11
C ARG A 228 21.25 -10.53 -2.06
N ILE A 229 20.70 -10.55 -0.84
CA ILE A 229 19.27 -10.52 -0.59
C ILE A 229 18.92 -9.21 0.12
N VAL A 230 17.92 -8.52 -0.37
CA VAL A 230 17.50 -7.21 0.17
C VAL A 230 16.05 -7.24 0.66
N HIS A 231 15.83 -6.67 1.84
CA HIS A 231 14.51 -6.30 2.34
C HIS A 231 14.44 -4.81 2.65
N CYS A 232 13.59 -4.07 1.96
CA CYS A 232 13.35 -2.66 2.23
C CYS A 232 12.02 -2.46 2.96
N GLY A 233 12.05 -2.17 4.26
CA GLY A 233 10.84 -1.86 5.01
C GLY A 233 10.90 -2.17 6.50
N TRP A 234 9.78 -1.95 7.15
CA TRP A 234 9.65 -2.24 8.57
C TRP A 234 9.46 -3.74 8.79
N VAL A 235 10.33 -4.32 9.58
CA VAL A 235 10.16 -5.65 10.14
C VAL A 235 9.36 -5.53 11.43
N ARG A 236 8.26 -6.26 11.50
CA ARG A 236 7.38 -6.33 12.68
C ARG A 236 7.22 -7.78 13.09
N PRO A 237 7.94 -8.23 14.12
CA PRO A 237 7.95 -9.65 14.50
C PRO A 237 6.57 -10.23 14.84
N ASP A 238 5.64 -9.36 15.25
CA ASP A 238 4.24 -9.72 15.51
C ASP A 238 3.40 -9.97 14.26
N ARG A 239 3.85 -9.48 13.09
CA ARG A 239 3.10 -9.55 11.82
C ARG A 239 3.96 -9.83 10.58
N ARG A 240 5.22 -9.44 10.60
CA ARG A 240 6.19 -9.62 9.49
C ARG A 240 7.42 -10.26 10.09
N ASP A 241 7.27 -11.54 10.42
CA ASP A 241 8.29 -12.32 11.12
C ASP A 241 9.37 -12.79 10.14
N PRO A 242 10.63 -12.32 10.26
CA PRO A 242 11.73 -12.81 9.45
C PRO A 242 12.27 -14.17 9.94
N GLY A 243 11.75 -14.72 11.02
CA GLY A 243 12.25 -15.94 11.66
C GLY A 243 12.38 -17.14 10.73
N PRO A 244 11.34 -17.49 9.94
CA PRO A 244 11.45 -18.58 8.98
C PRO A 244 12.61 -18.39 7.98
N PHE A 245 12.74 -17.19 7.43
CA PHE A 245 13.81 -16.84 6.50
C PHE A 245 15.19 -16.90 7.17
N LEU A 246 15.37 -16.31 8.35
CA LEU A 246 16.66 -16.33 9.06
C LEU A 246 17.10 -17.75 9.43
N ARG A 247 16.16 -18.61 9.83
CA ARG A 247 16.45 -20.03 10.06
C ARG A 247 16.85 -20.76 8.77
N GLY A 248 16.23 -20.40 7.63
CA GLY A 248 16.63 -20.91 6.31
C GLY A 248 18.05 -20.51 5.93
N VAL A 249 18.43 -19.24 6.18
CA VAL A 249 19.82 -18.76 5.98
C VAL A 249 20.80 -19.52 6.88
N HIS A 250 20.47 -19.68 8.18
CA HIS A 250 21.29 -20.45 9.11
C HIS A 250 21.49 -21.87 8.63
N GLN A 251 20.43 -22.55 8.19
CA GLN A 251 20.47 -23.92 7.70
C GLN A 251 21.31 -24.05 6.42
N LEU A 252 21.17 -23.12 5.47
CA LEU A 252 22.01 -23.07 4.28
C LEU A 252 23.50 -23.05 4.65
N LEU A 253 23.90 -22.16 5.56
CA LEU A 253 25.29 -22.03 6.00
C LEU A 253 25.82 -23.24 6.76
N GLN A 254 24.95 -24.01 7.45
CA GLN A 254 25.33 -25.26 8.07
C GLN A 254 25.55 -26.40 7.05
N GLU A 255 24.72 -26.44 6.02
CA GLU A 255 24.75 -27.51 5.01
C GLU A 255 25.73 -27.23 3.86
N SER A 256 26.03 -25.95 3.61
CA SER A 256 26.88 -25.47 2.50
C SER A 256 27.72 -24.26 2.96
N PRO A 257 28.70 -24.49 3.84
CA PRO A 257 29.51 -23.42 4.42
C PRO A 257 30.42 -22.69 3.42
N GLU A 258 30.60 -23.25 2.23
CA GLU A 258 31.33 -22.65 1.12
C GLU A 258 30.55 -21.56 0.38
N LEU A 259 29.22 -21.52 0.53
CA LEU A 259 28.37 -20.53 -0.11
C LEU A 259 28.42 -19.21 0.66
N GLU A 260 28.60 -18.13 -0.07
CA GLU A 260 28.59 -16.78 0.47
C GLU A 260 27.23 -16.12 0.27
N ILE A 261 26.63 -15.61 1.35
CA ILE A 261 25.35 -14.89 1.32
C ILE A 261 25.46 -13.59 2.11
N GLU A 262 24.81 -12.54 1.63
CA GLU A 262 24.66 -11.26 2.30
C GLU A 262 23.17 -10.88 2.33
N VAL A 263 22.65 -10.57 3.51
CA VAL A 263 21.25 -10.16 3.71
C VAL A 263 21.20 -8.78 4.32
N ASP A 264 20.66 -7.84 3.58
CA ASP A 264 20.52 -6.45 4.00
C ASP A 264 19.06 -6.08 4.29
N PHE A 265 18.81 -5.65 5.53
CA PHE A 265 17.55 -5.05 5.94
C PHE A 265 17.68 -3.53 5.98
N TYR A 266 16.85 -2.85 5.20
CA TYR A 266 16.73 -1.39 5.19
C TYR A 266 15.48 -0.97 5.96
N GLY A 267 15.68 -0.50 7.18
CA GLY A 267 14.63 -0.10 8.11
C GLY A 267 15.13 -0.10 9.56
N PRO A 268 14.28 0.27 10.53
CA PRO A 268 14.68 0.23 11.94
C PRO A 268 14.79 -1.22 12.43
N PRO A 269 15.89 -1.60 13.12
CA PRO A 269 16.11 -2.95 13.64
C PRO A 269 15.22 -3.23 14.85
N PRO A 270 14.30 -4.22 14.82
CA PRO A 270 13.61 -4.69 16.01
C PRO A 270 14.56 -5.45 16.94
N GLY A 271 14.56 -5.10 18.23
CA GLY A 271 15.47 -5.75 19.21
C GLY A 271 15.26 -7.27 19.35
N THR A 272 14.06 -7.77 19.08
CA THR A 272 13.75 -9.21 19.06
C THR A 272 14.43 -9.91 17.86
N VAL A 273 14.49 -9.25 16.71
CA VAL A 273 15.15 -9.80 15.52
C VAL A 273 16.65 -9.78 15.66
N LEU A 274 17.23 -8.73 16.25
CA LEU A 274 18.67 -8.69 16.54
C LEU A 274 19.11 -9.83 17.47
N ARG A 275 18.27 -10.18 18.45
CA ARG A 275 18.54 -11.36 19.31
C ARG A 275 18.51 -12.66 18.51
N LEU A 276 17.52 -12.83 17.64
CA LEU A 276 17.41 -14.03 16.79
C LEU A 276 18.61 -14.16 15.85
N ILE A 277 19.08 -13.06 15.26
CA ILE A 277 20.31 -13.04 14.43
C ILE A 277 21.49 -13.55 15.24
N SER A 278 21.65 -13.10 16.51
CA SER A 278 22.73 -13.54 17.38
C SER A 278 22.58 -15.00 17.83
N GLU A 279 21.37 -15.43 18.19
CA GLU A 279 21.08 -16.82 18.55
C GLU A 279 21.40 -17.81 17.41
N LEU A 280 21.24 -17.37 16.15
CA LEU A 280 21.54 -18.14 14.95
C LEU A 280 22.97 -17.93 14.43
N ASN A 281 23.80 -17.11 15.08
CA ASN A 281 25.18 -16.75 14.66
C ASN A 281 25.24 -16.16 13.23
N LEU A 282 24.30 -15.28 12.88
CA LEU A 282 24.16 -14.69 11.55
C LEU A 282 24.72 -13.26 11.43
N GLU A 283 25.39 -12.73 12.47
CA GLU A 283 25.87 -11.33 12.51
C GLU A 283 26.87 -10.99 11.38
N ARG A 284 27.53 -12.00 10.80
CA ARG A 284 28.48 -11.79 9.69
C ARG A 284 27.79 -11.65 8.33
N VAL A 285 26.58 -12.19 8.20
CA VAL A 285 25.87 -12.25 6.91
C VAL A 285 24.60 -11.43 6.87
N VAL A 286 24.01 -11.08 8.02
CA VAL A 286 22.77 -10.30 8.14
C VAL A 286 23.06 -8.93 8.73
N SER A 287 22.70 -7.88 8.01
CA SER A 287 22.94 -6.49 8.43
C SER A 287 21.67 -5.65 8.39
N TYR A 288 21.55 -4.73 9.36
CA TYR A 288 20.57 -3.62 9.32
C TYR A 288 21.29 -2.33 8.91
N ARG A 289 20.93 -1.81 7.73
CA ARG A 289 21.60 -0.63 7.11
C ARG A 289 20.90 0.69 7.43
N GLY A 290 19.82 0.66 8.24
CA GLY A 290 19.05 1.86 8.56
C GLY A 290 17.99 2.22 7.51
N GLN A 291 17.29 3.33 7.74
CA GLN A 291 16.20 3.78 6.88
C GLN A 291 16.76 4.55 5.67
N VAL A 292 16.23 4.25 4.50
CA VAL A 292 16.56 4.94 3.23
C VAL A 292 15.31 5.62 2.65
N ASN A 293 15.53 6.55 1.75
CA ASN A 293 14.43 7.16 0.98
C ASN A 293 13.91 6.20 -0.12
N HIS A 294 12.79 6.53 -0.74
CA HIS A 294 12.13 5.66 -1.72
C HIS A 294 13.01 5.39 -2.95
N ALA A 295 13.64 6.41 -3.54
CA ALA A 295 14.49 6.24 -4.71
C ALA A 295 15.69 5.30 -4.42
N THR A 296 16.35 5.47 -3.27
CA THR A 296 17.42 4.56 -2.82
C THR A 296 16.87 3.14 -2.59
N SER A 297 15.65 3.00 -2.03
CA SER A 297 15.03 1.69 -1.85
C SER A 297 14.83 0.96 -3.18
N LEU A 298 14.36 1.65 -4.22
CA LEU A 298 14.17 1.07 -5.55
C LEU A 298 15.50 0.68 -6.21
N ALA A 299 16.52 1.51 -6.08
CA ALA A 299 17.86 1.19 -6.58
C ALA A 299 18.44 -0.08 -5.92
N LEU A 300 18.31 -0.18 -4.58
CA LEU A 300 18.74 -1.36 -3.83
C LEU A 300 17.96 -2.63 -4.22
N GLN A 301 16.66 -2.50 -4.51
CA GLN A 301 15.85 -3.61 -5.00
C GLN A 301 16.31 -4.06 -6.39
N ALA A 302 16.54 -3.11 -7.30
CA ALA A 302 16.99 -3.44 -8.66
C ALA A 302 18.41 -4.05 -8.71
N GLU A 303 19.28 -3.68 -7.75
CA GLU A 303 20.66 -4.20 -7.66
C GLU A 303 20.79 -5.51 -6.88
N ALA A 304 19.75 -5.99 -6.20
CA ALA A 304 19.76 -7.22 -5.44
C ALA A 304 19.76 -8.45 -6.35
N ASP A 305 20.28 -9.57 -5.87
CA ASP A 305 20.13 -10.86 -6.55
C ASP A 305 18.77 -11.47 -6.30
N ALA A 306 18.21 -11.26 -5.09
CA ALA A 306 16.83 -11.66 -4.72
C ALA A 306 16.24 -10.69 -3.68
N LEU A 307 14.93 -10.68 -3.58
CA LEU A 307 14.18 -9.78 -2.72
C LEU A 307 13.37 -10.54 -1.68
N LEU A 308 13.48 -10.13 -0.41
CA LEU A 308 12.73 -10.73 0.69
C LEU A 308 11.44 -9.95 0.94
N LEU A 309 10.30 -10.61 0.79
CA LEU A 309 8.96 -10.08 1.10
C LEU A 309 8.43 -10.71 2.40
N LEU A 310 8.27 -9.89 3.43
CA LEU A 310 7.71 -10.31 4.70
C LEU A 310 6.26 -9.85 4.82
N LEU A 311 5.33 -10.78 4.91
CA LEU A 311 3.90 -10.53 5.15
C LEU A 311 3.45 -11.21 6.43
N TRP A 312 2.27 -10.88 6.90
CA TRP A 312 1.70 -11.52 8.08
C TRP A 312 1.17 -12.91 7.72
N ASN A 313 1.54 -13.91 8.52
CA ASN A 313 1.02 -15.27 8.35
C ASN A 313 -0.31 -15.43 9.09
N ASP A 314 -1.35 -14.80 8.58
CA ASP A 314 -2.70 -14.80 9.13
C ASP A 314 -3.73 -14.87 8.00
N PRO A 315 -4.79 -15.69 8.10
CA PRO A 315 -5.84 -15.78 7.08
C PRO A 315 -6.52 -14.43 6.76
N GLY A 316 -6.52 -13.47 7.70
CA GLY A 316 -7.01 -12.11 7.47
C GLY A 316 -6.23 -11.33 6.44
N GLU A 317 -5.02 -11.78 6.07
CA GLU A 317 -4.20 -11.18 5.00
C GLU A 317 -4.54 -11.70 3.60
N ARG A 318 -5.51 -12.61 3.45
CA ARG A 318 -5.83 -13.24 2.16
C ARG A 318 -5.96 -12.23 1.02
N GLY A 319 -6.66 -11.14 1.23
CA GLY A 319 -6.93 -10.10 0.23
C GLY A 319 -5.95 -8.92 0.26
N VAL A 320 -4.93 -8.92 1.11
CA VAL A 320 -4.06 -7.75 1.30
C VAL A 320 -2.85 -7.82 0.38
N PHE A 321 -2.73 -6.84 -0.52
CA PHE A 321 -1.51 -6.61 -1.28
C PHE A 321 -0.58 -5.63 -0.56
N SER A 322 0.66 -6.04 -0.32
CA SER A 322 1.72 -5.10 0.00
C SER A 322 2.14 -4.33 -1.25
N GLY A 323 2.26 -3.00 -1.17
CA GLY A 323 2.81 -2.21 -2.28
C GLY A 323 4.19 -2.68 -2.76
N LYS A 324 4.95 -3.36 -1.89
CA LYS A 324 6.28 -3.91 -2.23
C LYS A 324 6.25 -5.03 -3.27
N VAL A 325 5.20 -5.84 -3.31
CA VAL A 325 5.14 -6.90 -4.31
C VAL A 325 5.18 -6.34 -5.73
N PHE A 326 4.52 -5.20 -5.95
CA PHE A 326 4.54 -4.53 -7.25
C PHE A 326 5.91 -3.89 -7.55
N GLU A 327 6.55 -3.26 -6.55
CA GLU A 327 7.92 -2.77 -6.70
C GLU A 327 8.88 -3.92 -7.05
N TYR A 328 8.71 -5.11 -6.45
CA TYR A 328 9.53 -6.29 -6.70
C TYR A 328 9.29 -6.87 -8.10
N VAL A 329 8.05 -6.83 -8.58
CA VAL A 329 7.72 -7.12 -9.99
C VAL A 329 8.45 -6.13 -10.91
N GLY A 330 8.41 -4.83 -10.61
CA GLY A 330 9.11 -3.80 -11.39
C GLY A 330 10.63 -3.92 -11.35
N ALA A 331 11.21 -4.43 -10.26
CA ALA A 331 12.64 -4.68 -10.12
C ALA A 331 13.12 -5.92 -10.90
N ASP A 332 12.19 -6.80 -11.29
CA ASP A 332 12.46 -8.07 -12.00
C ASP A 332 13.53 -8.93 -11.28
N ARG A 333 13.34 -9.15 -9.97
CA ARG A 333 14.21 -9.99 -9.15
C ARG A 333 13.42 -11.11 -8.50
N PRO A 334 14.02 -12.33 -8.34
CA PRO A 334 13.39 -13.43 -7.62
C PRO A 334 12.90 -13.01 -6.23
N ILE A 335 11.68 -13.40 -5.88
CA ILE A 335 11.03 -13.02 -4.62
C ILE A 335 11.03 -14.20 -3.67
N ILE A 336 11.52 -14.00 -2.45
CA ILE A 336 11.40 -14.95 -1.35
C ILE A 336 10.33 -14.39 -0.41
N MET A 337 9.15 -15.00 -0.39
CA MET A 337 8.04 -14.54 0.44
C MET A 337 7.83 -15.46 1.63
N THR A 338 7.73 -14.86 2.83
CA THR A 338 7.16 -15.50 4.02
C THR A 338 5.89 -14.79 4.45
N GLY A 339 4.90 -15.54 4.92
CA GLY A 339 3.58 -15.01 5.31
C GLY A 339 2.47 -16.00 5.01
N TYR A 340 1.24 -15.51 4.85
CA TYR A 340 0.09 -16.36 4.53
C TYR A 340 0.17 -16.88 3.09
N GLU A 341 0.39 -18.20 2.95
CA GLU A 341 0.70 -18.86 1.67
C GLU A 341 -0.51 -18.93 0.70
N SER A 342 -1.73 -18.61 1.17
CA SER A 342 -2.94 -18.49 0.33
C SER A 342 -3.41 -17.05 0.20
N SER A 343 -2.50 -16.08 0.25
CA SER A 343 -2.80 -14.66 0.00
C SER A 343 -2.69 -14.34 -1.49
N VAL A 344 -3.37 -13.28 -1.92
CA VAL A 344 -3.27 -12.76 -3.30
C VAL A 344 -1.82 -12.43 -3.71
N ALA A 345 -0.97 -12.04 -2.77
CA ALA A 345 0.46 -11.82 -3.04
C ALA A 345 1.20 -13.14 -3.27
N ALA A 346 0.84 -14.19 -2.51
CA ALA A 346 1.38 -15.53 -2.67
C ALA A 346 0.94 -16.14 -4.00
N GLU A 347 -0.32 -15.99 -4.37
CA GLU A 347 -0.87 -16.41 -5.66
C GLU A 347 -0.15 -15.74 -6.82
N LEU A 348 0.03 -14.42 -6.79
CA LEU A 348 0.76 -13.67 -7.82
C LEU A 348 2.18 -14.22 -8.01
N ILE A 349 2.92 -14.44 -6.91
CA ILE A 349 4.30 -14.94 -6.96
C ILE A 349 4.36 -16.36 -7.50
N SER A 350 3.49 -17.26 -7.00
CA SER A 350 3.56 -18.68 -7.33
C SER A 350 3.02 -19.01 -8.71
N GLN A 351 1.96 -18.31 -9.18
CA GLN A 351 1.35 -18.58 -10.49
C GLN A 351 2.18 -18.05 -11.65
N ASN A 352 3.07 -17.09 -11.39
CA ASN A 352 3.88 -16.43 -12.42
C ASN A 352 5.39 -16.72 -12.25
N ASP A 353 5.75 -17.74 -11.48
CA ASP A 353 7.14 -18.16 -11.26
C ASP A 353 8.08 -17.01 -10.83
N LEU A 354 7.55 -16.04 -10.04
CA LEU A 354 8.34 -14.89 -9.60
C LEU A 354 9.30 -15.20 -8.45
N GLY A 355 9.29 -16.42 -7.94
CA GLY A 355 10.13 -16.87 -6.84
C GLY A 355 9.48 -17.92 -5.97
N ILE A 356 9.76 -17.92 -4.65
CA ILE A 356 9.23 -18.90 -3.72
C ILE A 356 8.33 -18.27 -2.65
N VAL A 357 7.25 -18.98 -2.32
CA VAL A 357 6.36 -18.65 -1.20
C VAL A 357 6.40 -19.80 -0.20
N THR A 358 6.94 -19.58 0.99
CA THR A 358 6.98 -20.61 2.03
C THR A 358 7.39 -20.05 3.40
N ASN A 359 6.88 -20.68 4.47
CA ASN A 359 7.36 -20.48 5.84
C ASN A 359 8.28 -21.62 6.32
N ASP A 360 8.56 -22.59 5.47
CA ASP A 360 9.45 -23.72 5.75
C ASP A 360 10.91 -23.31 5.53
N SER A 361 11.69 -23.33 6.61
CA SER A 361 13.11 -22.95 6.59
C SER A 361 13.96 -23.86 5.72
N GLN A 362 13.63 -25.17 5.59
CA GLN A 362 14.33 -26.11 4.71
C GLN A 362 14.12 -25.76 3.23
N ARG A 363 12.88 -25.46 2.85
CA ARG A 363 12.57 -25.03 1.49
C ARG A 363 13.24 -23.70 1.15
N ILE A 364 13.29 -22.76 2.11
CA ILE A 364 14.03 -21.50 1.96
C ILE A 364 15.52 -21.79 1.74
N ALA A 365 16.15 -22.63 2.58
CA ALA A 365 17.56 -22.98 2.45
C ALA A 365 17.87 -23.64 1.08
N SER A 366 16.99 -24.51 0.61
CA SER A 366 17.14 -25.15 -0.72
C SER A 366 17.09 -24.13 -1.85
N TYR A 367 16.11 -23.22 -1.82
CA TYR A 367 15.98 -22.18 -2.83
C TYR A 367 17.16 -21.17 -2.82
N LEU A 368 17.62 -20.79 -1.64
CA LEU A 368 18.82 -19.94 -1.51
C LEU A 368 20.07 -20.63 -2.08
N ARG A 369 20.20 -21.96 -1.91
CA ARG A 369 21.28 -22.75 -2.49
C ARG A 369 21.22 -22.76 -4.01
N GLU A 370 20.02 -22.88 -4.58
CA GLU A 370 19.81 -22.81 -6.04
C GLU A 370 20.27 -21.47 -6.59
N LEU A 371 19.82 -20.36 -6.01
CA LEU A 371 20.23 -19.02 -6.43
C LEU A 371 21.72 -18.75 -6.25
N ALA A 372 22.33 -19.22 -5.14
CA ALA A 372 23.78 -19.07 -4.91
C ALA A 372 24.59 -19.86 -5.94
N ASN A 373 24.20 -21.09 -6.26
CA ASN A 373 24.84 -21.90 -7.28
C ASN A 373 24.69 -21.32 -8.69
N GLU A 374 23.51 -20.78 -9.00
CA GLU A 374 23.29 -20.05 -10.26
C GLU A 374 24.26 -18.88 -10.37
N LYS A 375 24.37 -18.05 -9.33
CA LYS A 375 25.29 -16.93 -9.29
C LYS A 375 26.74 -17.36 -9.43
N LEU A 376 27.16 -18.44 -8.76
CA LEU A 376 28.53 -18.97 -8.87
C LEU A 376 28.85 -19.47 -10.29
N THR A 377 27.90 -20.09 -10.97
CA THR A 377 28.12 -20.70 -12.28
C THR A 377 27.97 -19.70 -13.43
N THR A 378 27.06 -18.75 -13.33
CA THR A 378 26.72 -17.81 -14.42
C THR A 378 27.20 -16.38 -14.17
N GLY A 379 27.67 -16.07 -12.95
CA GLY A 379 28.05 -14.74 -12.51
C GLY A 379 26.86 -13.84 -12.13
N LYS A 380 25.62 -14.32 -12.22
CA LYS A 380 24.41 -13.55 -11.94
C LYS A 380 23.26 -14.47 -11.49
N VAL A 381 22.22 -13.86 -10.93
CA VAL A 381 20.91 -14.49 -10.75
C VAL A 381 19.98 -13.92 -11.81
N ALA A 382 19.30 -14.78 -12.58
CA ALA A 382 18.35 -14.35 -13.59
C ALA A 382 17.10 -13.72 -12.94
N GLY A 383 16.56 -12.70 -13.56
CA GLY A 383 15.23 -12.20 -13.20
C GLY A 383 14.15 -13.14 -13.72
N PRO A 384 12.95 -13.15 -13.12
CA PRO A 384 11.83 -13.95 -13.59
C PRO A 384 11.42 -13.67 -15.04
N GLY A 385 11.67 -12.43 -15.52
CA GLY A 385 11.29 -12.05 -16.88
C GLY A 385 9.78 -12.09 -17.10
N PHE A 386 9.00 -11.56 -16.14
CA PHE A 386 7.55 -11.64 -16.11
C PHE A 386 6.89 -10.88 -17.28
N PRO A 387 6.30 -11.58 -18.29
CA PRO A 387 5.78 -10.92 -19.49
C PRO A 387 4.62 -9.98 -19.18
N GLU A 388 3.76 -10.36 -18.23
CA GLU A 388 2.56 -9.61 -17.85
C GLU A 388 2.83 -8.50 -16.83
N ALA A 389 4.10 -8.23 -16.47
CA ALA A 389 4.48 -7.20 -15.51
C ALA A 389 3.85 -5.83 -15.84
N ASN A 390 3.66 -5.52 -17.13
CA ASN A 390 3.05 -4.28 -17.57
C ASN A 390 1.60 -4.10 -17.10
N GLU A 391 0.85 -5.17 -16.89
CA GLU A 391 -0.53 -5.12 -16.37
C GLU A 391 -0.58 -4.61 -14.93
N TYR A 392 0.54 -4.75 -14.21
CA TYR A 392 0.70 -4.31 -12.82
C TYR A 392 1.28 -2.90 -12.71
N THR A 393 1.27 -2.12 -13.79
CA THR A 393 1.71 -0.72 -13.73
C THR A 393 0.59 0.20 -13.24
N ARG A 394 0.96 1.31 -12.58
CA ARG A 394 -0.01 2.31 -12.12
C ARG A 394 -0.79 2.92 -13.26
N ASP A 395 -0.18 3.08 -14.41
CA ASP A 395 -0.82 3.68 -15.60
C ASP A 395 -1.93 2.78 -16.11
N VAL A 396 -1.67 1.48 -16.29
CA VAL A 396 -2.68 0.50 -16.71
C VAL A 396 -3.79 0.40 -15.67
N GLN A 397 -3.47 0.35 -14.39
CA GLN A 397 -4.47 0.28 -13.32
C GLN A 397 -5.32 1.55 -13.23
N SER A 398 -4.72 2.72 -13.45
CA SER A 398 -5.43 3.99 -13.48
C SER A 398 -6.39 4.08 -14.67
N GLN A 399 -5.97 3.62 -15.86
CA GLN A 399 -6.82 3.56 -17.04
C GLN A 399 -7.97 2.56 -16.86
N HIS A 400 -7.67 1.40 -16.24
CA HIS A 400 -8.70 0.42 -15.91
C HIS A 400 -9.78 1.02 -14.99
N PHE A 401 -9.36 1.78 -13.98
CA PHE A 401 -10.30 2.45 -13.09
C PHE A 401 -11.11 3.52 -13.81
N LEU A 402 -10.49 4.33 -14.66
CA LEU A 402 -11.18 5.34 -15.45
C LEU A 402 -12.27 4.72 -16.33
N ASN A 403 -11.94 3.65 -17.05
CA ASN A 403 -12.90 2.95 -17.92
C ASN A 403 -14.10 2.41 -17.10
N ALA A 404 -13.84 1.90 -15.89
CA ALA A 404 -14.90 1.44 -14.99
C ALA A 404 -15.78 2.60 -14.49
N ILE A 405 -15.18 3.76 -14.20
CA ILE A 405 -15.92 4.98 -13.84
C ILE A 405 -16.81 5.41 -15.00
N GLU A 406 -16.26 5.55 -16.20
CA GLU A 406 -17.02 5.96 -17.40
C GLU A 406 -18.19 5.03 -17.68
N SER A 407 -17.97 3.73 -17.56
CA SER A 407 -19.04 2.72 -17.72
C SER A 407 -20.13 2.84 -16.67
N ALA A 408 -19.77 3.15 -15.41
CA ALA A 408 -20.70 3.26 -14.32
C ALA A 408 -21.55 4.54 -14.33
N ILE A 409 -21.08 5.61 -15.02
CA ILE A 409 -21.75 6.90 -15.07
C ILE A 409 -22.49 7.14 -16.40
N SER A 410 -22.20 6.36 -17.45
CA SER A 410 -22.93 6.48 -18.74
C SER A 410 -24.38 6.06 -18.53
N PRO A 411 -25.36 6.93 -18.83
CA PRO A 411 -26.75 6.52 -18.81
C PRO A 411 -26.97 5.55 -19.95
N GLU A 412 -27.24 4.31 -19.60
CA GLU A 412 -27.78 3.25 -20.45
C GLU A 412 -26.89 2.28 -21.22
N ARG A 413 -27.15 1.04 -20.84
CA ARG A 413 -27.76 0.02 -21.74
C ARG A 413 -28.54 -1.02 -20.94
N HIS A 414 -29.48 -0.58 -20.11
CA HIS A 414 -30.40 -1.51 -19.42
C HIS A 414 -31.85 -1.24 -19.82
N SER A 415 -32.10 -1.19 -21.14
CA SER A 415 -33.44 -1.38 -21.66
C SER A 415 -33.33 -2.17 -22.97
N SER A 416 -33.30 -3.49 -22.84
CA SER A 416 -33.86 -4.46 -23.80
C SER A 416 -33.33 -5.86 -23.53
N ALA A 417 -33.89 -6.52 -22.55
CA ALA A 417 -34.12 -7.94 -22.57
C ALA A 417 -35.42 -8.14 -21.76
N GLY A 418 -36.56 -7.94 -22.49
CA GLY A 418 -37.85 -8.44 -22.06
C GLY A 418 -37.93 -9.93 -22.22
#